data_70370bfc5461eb20f80377828eccc69d
#
_entry.id   70370bfc5461eb20f80377828eccc69d
#
_cell.length_a   1.000
_cell.length_b   1.000
_cell.length_c   1.000
_cell.angle_alpha   90.00
_cell.angle_beta   90.00
_cell.angle_gamma   90.00
#
_symmetry.space_group_name_H-M   'P 1'
#
loop_
_entity.id
_entity.type
_entity.pdbx_description
1 polymer ?
#
loop_
_entity_poly.entity_id
_entity_poly.type
_entity_poly.pdbx_seq_one_letter_code
_entity_poly.pdbx_strand_id
1 'polypeptide(L)'
;MKALMQILKWTLITMLAFTSFNLFISPEYKVERSIEINVPTYIVYEQVSDLHQWENWAVWWKKDSLMITNYTGEERGLGAKMFWTSDVVGDGHLEIIECSSQGMKTKLAWGNGSWHFEETENGTNVSWSMNGKMPFLMSFMTMFIEDIVAPDFEKGLTGLKALCESIPAKTID
;
A
#
# COMPACT_ATOMS: atom_id res chain seq x y z
N MET A 1 27.54 6.56 -41.86
CA MET A 1 28.05 7.50 -40.83
C MET A 1 27.08 8.62 -40.51
N LYS A 2 26.58 9.43 -41.50
CA LYS A 2 25.68 10.56 -41.21
C LYS A 2 24.36 10.16 -40.52
N ALA A 3 23.71 9.06 -40.92
CA ALA A 3 22.47 8.58 -40.30
C ALA A 3 22.71 8.15 -38.82
N LEU A 4 23.80 7.44 -38.54
CA LEU A 4 24.16 7.04 -37.18
C LEU A 4 24.41 8.25 -36.27
N MET A 5 25.08 9.27 -36.77
CA MET A 5 25.30 10.53 -36.03
C MET A 5 24.00 11.28 -35.74
N GLN A 6 23.05 11.27 -36.67
CA GLN A 6 21.74 11.87 -36.46
C GLN A 6 20.94 11.10 -35.40
N ILE A 7 20.93 9.78 -35.48
CA ILE A 7 20.27 8.93 -34.44
C ILE A 7 20.88 9.25 -33.07
N LEU A 8 22.21 9.22 -32.95
CA LEU A 8 22.90 9.51 -31.69
C LEU A 8 22.57 10.91 -31.14
N LYS A 9 22.53 11.92 -32.02
CA LYS A 9 22.16 13.30 -31.65
C LYS A 9 20.76 13.37 -31.10
N TRP A 10 19.77 12.76 -31.77
CA TRP A 10 18.37 12.79 -31.31
C TRP A 10 18.18 11.99 -30.01
N THR A 11 18.84 10.84 -29.86
CA THR A 11 18.85 10.08 -28.61
C THR A 11 19.37 10.92 -27.45
N LEU A 12 20.49 11.62 -27.64
CA LEU A 12 21.07 12.49 -26.60
C LEU A 12 20.12 13.64 -26.24
N ILE A 13 19.51 14.29 -27.23
CA ILE A 13 18.54 15.38 -27.00
C ILE A 13 17.33 14.87 -26.21
N THR A 14 16.78 13.72 -26.59
CA THR A 14 15.64 13.10 -25.88
C THR A 14 15.99 12.74 -24.45
N MET A 15 17.17 12.17 -24.24
CA MET A 15 17.64 11.82 -22.90
C MET A 15 17.85 13.06 -22.02
N LEU A 16 18.43 14.13 -22.55
CA LEU A 16 18.58 15.40 -21.84
C LEU A 16 17.22 16.03 -21.52
N ALA A 17 16.28 16.03 -22.47
CA ALA A 17 14.94 16.56 -22.27
C ALA A 17 14.21 15.76 -21.18
N PHE A 18 14.26 14.43 -21.20
CA PHE A 18 13.66 13.56 -20.20
C PHE A 18 14.27 13.77 -18.81
N THR A 19 15.60 13.86 -18.72
CA THR A 19 16.30 14.14 -17.47
C THR A 19 15.92 15.51 -16.93
N SER A 20 15.86 16.53 -17.78
CA SER A 20 15.45 17.89 -17.41
C SER A 20 14.00 17.92 -16.93
N PHE A 21 13.11 17.18 -17.58
CA PHE A 21 11.71 17.07 -17.17
C PHE A 21 11.58 16.50 -15.75
N ASN A 22 12.32 15.44 -15.42
CA ASN A 22 12.31 14.85 -14.09
C ASN A 22 12.82 15.79 -12.99
N LEU A 23 13.64 16.82 -13.30
CA LEU A 23 14.07 17.83 -12.32
C LEU A 23 12.93 18.69 -11.77
N PHE A 24 11.84 18.83 -12.51
CA PHE A 24 10.67 19.63 -12.12
C PHE A 24 9.56 18.81 -11.45
N ILE A 25 9.71 17.48 -11.34
CA ILE A 25 8.72 16.60 -10.73
C ILE A 25 9.19 16.20 -9.33
N SER A 26 8.33 16.37 -8.33
CA SER A 26 8.61 15.85 -6.99
C SER A 26 8.74 14.33 -7.05
N PRO A 27 9.83 13.76 -6.54
CA PRO A 27 9.97 12.31 -6.43
C PRO A 27 9.11 11.72 -5.31
N GLU A 28 8.58 12.55 -4.41
CA GLU A 28 7.77 12.10 -3.27
C GLU A 28 6.31 11.90 -3.69
N TYR A 29 5.71 10.84 -3.16
CA TYR A 29 4.31 10.55 -3.39
C TYR A 29 3.60 10.18 -2.08
N LYS A 30 2.30 10.45 -2.02
CA LYS A 30 1.38 9.99 -0.97
C LYS A 30 0.07 9.62 -1.61
N VAL A 31 -0.44 8.44 -1.26
CA VAL A 31 -1.81 8.00 -1.58
C VAL A 31 -2.50 7.70 -0.27
N GLU A 32 -3.74 8.15 -0.10
CA GLU A 32 -4.51 7.94 1.12
C GLU A 32 -5.99 7.76 0.79
N ARG A 33 -6.63 6.78 1.47
CA ARG A 33 -8.07 6.54 1.39
C ARG A 33 -8.60 6.25 2.78
N SER A 34 -9.86 6.61 3.03
CA SER A 34 -10.52 6.41 4.31
C SER A 34 -11.90 5.82 4.10
N ILE A 35 -12.36 5.06 5.09
CA ILE A 35 -13.70 4.49 5.12
C ILE A 35 -14.22 4.43 6.57
N GLU A 36 -15.51 4.62 6.76
CA GLU A 36 -16.16 4.36 8.05
C GLU A 36 -16.66 2.91 8.11
N ILE A 37 -16.29 2.22 9.19
CA ILE A 37 -16.64 0.81 9.47
C ILE A 37 -17.46 0.79 10.76
N ASN A 38 -18.68 0.25 10.72
CA ASN A 38 -19.66 0.30 11.81
C ASN A 38 -19.39 -0.77 12.90
N VAL A 39 -18.14 -0.83 13.35
CA VAL A 39 -17.70 -1.72 14.45
C VAL A 39 -16.70 -1.00 15.35
N PRO A 40 -16.55 -1.44 16.61
CA PRO A 40 -15.52 -0.92 17.51
C PRO A 40 -14.09 -1.08 16.95
N THR A 41 -13.21 -0.14 17.26
CA THR A 41 -11.83 -0.07 16.76
C THR A 41 -11.02 -1.35 16.98
N TYR A 42 -11.24 -2.07 18.08
CA TYR A 42 -10.51 -3.31 18.34
C TYR A 42 -10.75 -4.40 17.29
N ILE A 43 -11.96 -4.48 16.70
CA ILE A 43 -12.27 -5.45 15.63
C ILE A 43 -11.45 -5.13 14.38
N VAL A 44 -11.40 -3.86 14.00
CA VAL A 44 -10.60 -3.40 12.84
C VAL A 44 -9.11 -3.65 13.10
N TYR A 45 -8.64 -3.28 14.29
CA TYR A 45 -7.25 -3.45 14.69
C TYR A 45 -6.80 -4.92 14.59
N GLU A 46 -7.61 -5.87 15.06
CA GLU A 46 -7.31 -7.30 14.96
C GLU A 46 -7.14 -7.76 13.51
N GLN A 47 -7.98 -7.27 12.59
CA GLN A 47 -7.91 -7.65 11.17
C GLN A 47 -6.71 -7.01 10.42
N VAL A 48 -6.27 -5.84 10.86
CA VAL A 48 -5.18 -5.10 10.21
C VAL A 48 -3.82 -5.47 10.78
N SER A 49 -3.73 -5.71 12.11
CA SER A 49 -2.47 -6.04 12.80
C SER A 49 -2.01 -7.50 12.63
N ASP A 50 -2.90 -8.39 12.21
CA ASP A 50 -2.58 -9.76 11.85
C ASP A 50 -2.44 -9.87 10.32
N LEU A 51 -1.22 -10.03 9.83
CA LEU A 51 -0.93 -10.08 8.39
C LEU A 51 -1.57 -11.30 7.70
N HIS A 52 -1.88 -12.39 8.43
CA HIS A 52 -2.58 -13.54 7.88
C HIS A 52 -4.04 -13.21 7.51
N GLN A 53 -4.64 -12.21 8.19
CA GLN A 53 -6.02 -11.80 7.90
C GLN A 53 -6.12 -11.02 6.57
N TRP A 54 -5.02 -10.50 6.05
CA TRP A 54 -5.02 -9.70 4.82
C TRP A 54 -5.51 -10.48 3.59
N GLU A 55 -5.33 -11.80 3.58
CA GLU A 55 -5.85 -12.69 2.53
C GLU A 55 -7.38 -12.61 2.41
N ASN A 56 -8.08 -12.35 3.52
CA ASN A 56 -9.53 -12.34 3.57
C ASN A 56 -10.16 -11.06 2.98
N TRP A 57 -9.43 -9.93 3.01
CA TRP A 57 -9.98 -8.64 2.64
C TRP A 57 -9.16 -7.87 1.59
N ALA A 58 -7.84 -8.01 1.55
CA ALA A 58 -7.02 -7.23 0.63
C ALA A 58 -7.18 -7.70 -0.82
N VAL A 59 -7.17 -6.74 -1.73
CA VAL A 59 -7.50 -6.98 -3.15
C VAL A 59 -6.46 -7.82 -3.89
N TRP A 60 -5.23 -7.84 -3.42
CA TRP A 60 -4.10 -8.50 -4.13
C TRP A 60 -4.30 -10.01 -4.26
N TRP A 61 -4.81 -10.70 -3.23
CA TRP A 61 -5.14 -12.13 -3.30
C TRP A 61 -6.30 -12.43 -4.25
N LYS A 62 -7.20 -11.43 -4.48
CA LYS A 62 -8.26 -11.56 -5.49
C LYS A 62 -7.74 -11.34 -6.90
N LYS A 63 -6.64 -10.58 -7.08
CA LYS A 63 -5.98 -10.36 -8.37
C LYS A 63 -5.14 -11.55 -8.78
N ASP A 64 -4.49 -12.21 -7.83
CA ASP A 64 -3.67 -13.39 -8.04
C ASP A 64 -3.97 -14.46 -6.98
N SER A 65 -4.79 -15.42 -7.34
CA SER A 65 -5.12 -16.58 -6.49
C SER A 65 -3.97 -17.58 -6.34
N LEU A 66 -2.89 -17.43 -7.10
CA LEU A 66 -1.68 -18.26 -7.04
C LEU A 66 -0.54 -17.58 -6.29
N MET A 67 -0.77 -16.39 -5.74
CA MET A 67 0.22 -15.68 -4.95
C MET A 67 0.66 -16.51 -3.75
N ILE A 68 1.98 -16.71 -3.63
CA ILE A 68 2.58 -17.46 -2.53
C ILE A 68 3.00 -16.48 -1.47
N THR A 69 2.48 -16.65 -0.24
CA THR A 69 2.83 -15.83 0.91
C THR A 69 3.63 -16.61 1.93
N ASN A 70 4.58 -15.94 2.58
CA ASN A 70 5.40 -16.48 3.65
C ASN A 70 5.48 -15.46 4.79
N TYR A 71 5.26 -15.92 6.01
CA TYR A 71 5.21 -15.08 7.22
C TYR A 71 6.39 -15.40 8.13
N THR A 72 6.99 -14.36 8.72
CA THR A 72 8.13 -14.49 9.64
C THR A 72 8.07 -13.40 10.72
N GLY A 73 8.93 -13.50 11.74
CA GLY A 73 8.93 -12.55 12.86
C GLY A 73 7.84 -12.88 13.87
N GLU A 74 7.19 -11.84 14.39
CA GLU A 74 6.09 -12.00 15.34
C GLU A 74 4.83 -12.52 14.64
N GLU A 75 3.97 -13.19 15.38
CA GLU A 75 2.72 -13.74 14.84
C GLU A 75 1.77 -12.64 14.35
N ARG A 76 1.74 -11.49 15.06
CA ARG A 76 0.98 -10.30 14.72
C ARG A 76 1.54 -9.03 15.34
N GLY A 77 1.17 -7.87 14.83
CA GLY A 77 1.58 -6.57 15.37
C GLY A 77 3.04 -6.24 15.09
N LEU A 78 3.66 -5.50 16.00
CA LEU A 78 5.03 -5.01 15.83
C LEU A 78 6.02 -6.15 15.59
N GLY A 79 6.78 -6.09 14.50
CA GLY A 79 7.77 -7.09 14.11
C GLY A 79 7.23 -8.23 13.24
N ALA A 80 5.92 -8.30 13.00
CA ALA A 80 5.35 -9.25 12.03
C ALA A 80 5.78 -8.87 10.62
N LYS A 81 6.10 -9.89 9.80
CA LYS A 81 6.60 -9.73 8.43
C LYS A 81 5.87 -10.68 7.49
N MET A 82 5.58 -10.17 6.31
CA MET A 82 5.01 -10.94 5.21
C MET A 82 5.85 -10.72 3.96
N PHE A 83 6.13 -11.82 3.26
CA PHE A 83 6.77 -11.85 1.95
C PHE A 83 5.80 -12.49 0.98
N TRP A 84 5.75 -12.00 -0.25
CA TRP A 84 4.94 -12.61 -1.29
C TRP A 84 5.68 -12.68 -2.62
N THR A 85 5.33 -13.70 -3.40
CA THR A 85 5.78 -13.90 -4.77
C THR A 85 4.57 -14.03 -5.67
N SER A 86 4.51 -13.23 -6.73
CA SER A 86 3.37 -13.16 -7.64
C SER A 86 3.79 -12.68 -9.03
N ASP A 87 3.40 -13.43 -10.05
CA ASP A 87 3.59 -13.03 -11.45
C ASP A 87 2.64 -11.88 -11.89
N VAL A 88 1.57 -11.62 -11.13
CA VAL A 88 0.54 -10.62 -11.46
C VAL A 88 0.78 -9.29 -10.76
N VAL A 89 1.07 -9.31 -9.45
CA VAL A 89 1.24 -8.10 -8.64
C VAL A 89 2.71 -7.79 -8.32
N GLY A 90 3.62 -8.68 -8.73
CA GLY A 90 5.05 -8.60 -8.44
C GLY A 90 5.41 -9.10 -7.05
N ASP A 91 6.69 -9.39 -6.85
CA ASP A 91 7.24 -9.82 -5.57
C ASP A 91 7.37 -8.65 -4.60
N GLY A 92 7.21 -8.93 -3.30
CA GLY A 92 7.36 -7.89 -2.30
C GLY A 92 7.46 -8.40 -0.88
N HIS A 93 7.62 -7.45 0.03
CA HIS A 93 7.59 -7.71 1.46
C HIS A 93 7.03 -6.52 2.23
N LEU A 94 6.53 -6.81 3.41
CA LEU A 94 6.00 -5.84 4.35
C LEU A 94 6.43 -6.23 5.76
N GLU A 95 6.79 -5.24 6.58
CA GLU A 95 7.09 -5.38 8.01
C GLU A 95 6.28 -4.37 8.80
N ILE A 96 5.64 -4.79 9.89
CA ILE A 96 4.99 -3.88 10.84
C ILE A 96 6.07 -3.29 11.74
N ILE A 97 6.31 -1.98 11.64
CA ILE A 97 7.36 -1.26 12.37
C ILE A 97 6.85 -0.41 13.54
N GLU A 98 5.54 -0.11 13.55
CA GLU A 98 4.84 0.50 14.69
C GLU A 98 3.43 -0.09 14.74
N CYS A 99 2.91 -0.35 15.94
CA CYS A 99 1.56 -0.89 16.12
C CYS A 99 0.99 -0.45 17.47
N SER A 100 -0.22 0.13 17.43
CA SER A 100 -1.00 0.57 18.59
C SER A 100 -2.48 0.48 18.30
N SER A 101 -3.33 0.63 19.32
CA SER A 101 -4.79 0.68 19.13
C SER A 101 -5.29 1.85 18.26
N GLN A 102 -4.48 2.88 18.06
CA GLN A 102 -4.83 4.07 17.26
C GLN A 102 -4.28 4.01 15.83
N GLY A 103 -3.42 3.04 15.52
CA GLY A 103 -2.87 2.92 14.19
C GLY A 103 -1.63 2.03 14.10
N MET A 104 -1.16 1.86 12.88
CA MET A 104 -0.04 0.99 12.56
C MET A 104 0.79 1.62 11.45
N LYS A 105 2.11 1.40 11.49
CA LYS A 105 3.00 1.72 10.36
C LYS A 105 3.66 0.45 9.85
N THR A 106 3.78 0.41 8.54
CA THR A 106 4.41 -0.70 7.83
C THR A 106 5.53 -0.19 6.95
N LYS A 107 6.57 -0.99 6.81
CA LYS A 107 7.66 -0.74 5.88
C LYS A 107 7.52 -1.69 4.69
N LEU A 108 7.57 -1.13 3.49
CA LEU A 108 7.57 -1.86 2.23
C LEU A 108 8.88 -1.60 1.49
N ALA A 109 9.16 -2.38 0.43
CA ALA A 109 10.37 -2.21 -0.40
C ALA A 109 10.50 -0.79 -0.99
N TRP A 110 9.41 -0.14 -1.34
CA TRP A 110 9.36 1.13 -2.08
C TRP A 110 8.73 2.29 -1.31
N GLY A 111 8.43 2.11 0.00
CA GLY A 111 7.81 3.17 0.80
C GLY A 111 7.35 2.67 2.16
N ASN A 112 6.51 3.47 2.77
CA ASN A 112 5.91 3.16 4.06
C ASN A 112 4.39 3.20 3.93
N GLY A 113 3.72 2.25 4.58
CA GLY A 113 2.28 2.28 4.79
C GLY A 113 1.97 2.84 6.18
N SER A 114 0.84 3.52 6.31
CA SER A 114 0.33 3.97 7.60
C SER A 114 -1.16 3.74 7.69
N TRP A 115 -1.59 3.28 8.84
CA TRP A 115 -2.99 3.09 9.20
C TRP A 115 -3.30 4.00 10.38
N HIS A 116 -4.47 4.62 10.34
CA HIS A 116 -4.99 5.40 11.45
C HIS A 116 -6.42 4.96 11.74
N PHE A 117 -6.71 4.73 13.02
CA PHE A 117 -8.01 4.30 13.51
C PHE A 117 -8.55 5.36 14.45
N GLU A 118 -9.65 5.98 14.08
CA GLU A 118 -10.33 7.01 14.86
C GLU A 118 -11.72 6.49 15.25
N GLU A 119 -11.99 6.43 16.56
CA GLU A 119 -13.30 6.03 17.06
C GLU A 119 -14.34 7.11 16.77
N THR A 120 -15.49 6.72 16.25
CA THR A 120 -16.63 7.58 15.94
C THR A 120 -17.87 7.15 16.73
N GLU A 121 -18.93 7.95 16.71
CA GLU A 121 -20.20 7.59 17.36
C GLU A 121 -20.81 6.29 16.82
N ASN A 122 -20.54 5.94 15.58
CA ASN A 122 -21.12 4.79 14.90
C ASN A 122 -20.14 3.63 14.65
N GLY A 123 -18.86 3.80 14.99
CA GLY A 123 -17.85 2.78 14.74
C GLY A 123 -16.44 3.32 14.67
N THR A 124 -15.73 3.04 13.58
CA THR A 124 -14.32 3.43 13.40
C THR A 124 -14.11 4.02 12.01
N ASN A 125 -13.57 5.23 11.96
CA ASN A 125 -13.03 5.79 10.73
C ASN A 125 -11.60 5.25 10.52
N VAL A 126 -11.39 4.56 9.41
CA VAL A 126 -10.13 3.90 9.06
C VAL A 126 -9.49 4.64 7.91
N SER A 127 -8.32 5.20 8.13
CA SER A 127 -7.50 5.80 7.08
C SER A 127 -6.29 4.90 6.78
N TRP A 128 -6.09 4.62 5.51
CA TRP A 128 -4.95 3.86 5.01
C TRP A 128 -4.17 4.70 4.02
N SER A 129 -2.90 4.91 4.28
CA SER A 129 -2.03 5.68 3.42
C SER A 129 -0.74 4.93 3.07
N MET A 130 -0.18 5.27 1.93
CA MET A 130 1.16 4.87 1.51
C MET A 130 1.92 6.09 1.03
N ASN A 131 3.17 6.21 1.46
CA ASN A 131 4.06 7.28 1.03
C ASN A 131 5.46 6.74 0.76
N GLY A 132 6.17 7.40 -0.12
CA GLY A 132 7.52 6.99 -0.48
C GLY A 132 8.20 8.01 -1.37
N LYS A 133 9.36 7.58 -1.90
CA LYS A 133 10.17 8.40 -2.80
C LYS A 133 10.64 7.56 -3.96
N MET A 134 10.29 7.98 -5.17
CA MET A 134 10.76 7.34 -6.40
C MET A 134 12.22 7.71 -6.70
N PRO A 135 13.02 6.81 -7.30
CA PRO A 135 14.30 7.16 -7.87
C PRO A 135 14.17 8.32 -8.87
N PHE A 136 15.15 9.18 -8.95
CA PHE A 136 15.11 10.41 -9.77
C PHE A 136 14.60 10.19 -11.21
N LEU A 137 15.12 9.19 -11.91
CA LEU A 137 14.70 8.90 -13.29
C LEU A 137 13.27 8.35 -13.41
N MET A 138 12.67 7.95 -12.30
CA MET A 138 11.30 7.44 -12.22
C MET A 138 10.34 8.45 -11.58
N SER A 139 10.79 9.68 -11.27
CA SER A 139 9.94 10.70 -10.63
C SER A 139 8.67 11.00 -11.41
N PHE A 140 8.71 10.91 -12.74
CA PHE A 140 7.52 11.07 -13.58
C PHE A 140 6.37 10.08 -13.23
N MET A 141 6.69 8.93 -12.63
CA MET A 141 5.67 7.95 -12.21
C MET A 141 4.81 8.46 -11.05
N THR A 142 5.32 9.42 -10.25
CA THR A 142 4.53 9.98 -9.13
C THR A 142 3.27 10.69 -9.62
N MET A 143 3.24 11.14 -10.89
CA MET A 143 2.07 11.76 -11.51
C MET A 143 0.91 10.77 -11.71
N PHE A 144 1.19 9.47 -11.73
CA PHE A 144 0.22 8.40 -12.02
C PHE A 144 0.01 7.46 -10.84
N ILE A 145 0.83 7.58 -9.78
CA ILE A 145 0.82 6.62 -8.66
C ILE A 145 -0.54 6.57 -7.97
N GLU A 146 -1.23 7.69 -7.85
CA GLU A 146 -2.54 7.76 -7.24
C GLU A 146 -3.57 6.99 -8.07
N ASP A 147 -3.62 7.20 -9.38
CA ASP A 147 -4.54 6.50 -10.29
C ASP A 147 -4.30 4.98 -10.30
N ILE A 148 -3.06 4.56 -10.05
CA ILE A 148 -2.68 3.14 -10.02
C ILE A 148 -3.03 2.50 -8.68
N VAL A 149 -2.74 3.17 -7.56
CA VAL A 149 -2.79 2.59 -6.22
C VAL A 149 -4.13 2.82 -5.52
N ALA A 150 -4.75 3.99 -5.72
CA ALA A 150 -5.97 4.35 -5.02
C ALA A 150 -7.14 3.37 -5.23
N PRO A 151 -7.38 2.83 -6.44
CA PRO A 151 -8.43 1.83 -6.64
C PRO A 151 -8.22 0.54 -5.84
N ASP A 152 -6.97 0.16 -5.56
CA ASP A 152 -6.65 -1.00 -4.76
C ASP A 152 -6.93 -0.76 -3.28
N PHE A 153 -6.60 0.45 -2.80
CA PHE A 153 -6.92 0.86 -1.43
C PHE A 153 -8.43 0.92 -1.20
N GLU A 154 -9.19 1.49 -2.12
CA GLU A 154 -10.65 1.57 -2.04
C GLU A 154 -11.29 0.18 -1.99
N LYS A 155 -10.84 -0.74 -2.86
CA LYS A 155 -11.31 -2.13 -2.86
C LYS A 155 -10.89 -2.88 -1.61
N GLY A 156 -9.65 -2.68 -1.15
CA GLY A 156 -9.13 -3.28 0.09
C GLY A 156 -9.91 -2.80 1.31
N LEU A 157 -10.11 -1.49 1.47
CA LEU A 157 -10.91 -0.92 2.56
C LEU A 157 -12.37 -1.39 2.52
N THR A 158 -12.96 -1.51 1.32
CA THR A 158 -14.31 -2.08 1.16
C THR A 158 -14.36 -3.53 1.60
N GLY A 159 -13.32 -4.32 1.27
CA GLY A 159 -13.19 -5.71 1.72
C GLY A 159 -13.02 -5.81 3.24
N LEU A 160 -12.18 -4.96 3.82
CA LEU A 160 -11.98 -4.88 5.27
C LEU A 160 -13.29 -4.52 5.99
N LYS A 161 -14.05 -3.53 5.48
CA LYS A 161 -15.35 -3.16 6.02
C LYS A 161 -16.30 -4.35 6.02
N ALA A 162 -16.46 -5.02 4.89
CA ALA A 162 -17.35 -6.17 4.78
C ALA A 162 -16.96 -7.30 5.75
N LEU A 163 -15.66 -7.58 5.90
CA LEU A 163 -15.16 -8.57 6.85
C LEU A 163 -15.45 -8.15 8.30
N CYS A 164 -15.05 -6.95 8.70
CA CYS A 164 -15.23 -6.48 10.07
C CYS A 164 -16.69 -6.43 10.49
N GLU A 165 -17.57 -5.93 9.64
CA GLU A 165 -19.03 -5.85 9.92
C GLU A 165 -19.72 -7.22 9.94
N SER A 166 -19.07 -8.28 9.43
CA SER A 166 -19.55 -9.66 9.53
C SER A 166 -19.20 -10.33 10.87
N ILE A 167 -18.24 -9.77 11.62
CA ILE A 167 -17.77 -10.31 12.90
C ILE A 167 -18.75 -9.85 14.02
N PRO A 168 -19.37 -10.77 14.76
CA PRO A 168 -20.19 -10.38 15.91
C PRO A 168 -19.36 -9.64 16.95
N ALA A 169 -19.79 -8.45 17.35
CA ALA A 169 -19.17 -7.74 18.47
C ALA A 169 -19.29 -8.62 19.73
N LYS A 170 -18.16 -8.93 20.38
CA LYS A 170 -18.19 -9.60 21.67
C LYS A 170 -18.90 -8.69 22.67
N THR A 171 -20.03 -9.13 23.21
CA THR A 171 -20.64 -8.48 24.38
C THR A 171 -19.61 -8.59 25.52
N ILE A 172 -19.06 -7.46 25.94
CA ILE A 172 -18.23 -7.41 27.14
C ILE A 172 -19.23 -7.39 28.30
N ASP A 173 -19.46 -8.56 28.92
CA ASP A 173 -20.21 -8.71 30.19
C ASP A 173 -19.39 -8.19 31.36
#